data_bc043b4a54cc628ee24d683b8b99e7a5
#
_entry.id   bc043b4a54cc628ee24d683b8b99e7a5
#
_cell.length_a   1.000
_cell.length_b   1.000
_cell.length_c   1.000
_cell.angle_alpha   90.00
_cell.angle_beta   90.00
_cell.angle_gamma   90.00
#
_symmetry.space_group_name_H-M   'P 1'
#
loop_
_entity.id
_entity.type
_entity.pdbx_description
1 polymer ?
#
loop_
_entity_poly.entity_id
_entity_poly.type
_entity_poly.pdbx_seq_one_letter_code
_entity_poly.pdbx_strand_id
1 'polypeptide(L)'
;MAAATKGNEFDVIIVGGGITGAGTARDCALRGLKVLLVERHDLATGATGRNHGLLHSGARYAVTDKESAEECIKENMILRKIARHCVEETEGLFLTLPEEDLAYQAKFVESCLEAGIRAEVIDPK
;
A
#
# COMPACT_ATOMS: atom_id res chain seq x y z
N MET A 1 28.23 18.04 41.64
CA MET A 1 28.18 18.13 40.17
C MET A 1 27.31 16.96 39.66
N ALA A 2 26.07 17.23 39.24
CA ALA A 2 25.21 16.21 38.67
C ALA A 2 25.76 15.85 37.31
N ALA A 3 26.05 14.57 37.08
CA ALA A 3 26.41 14.07 35.77
C ALA A 3 25.23 14.33 34.83
N ALA A 4 25.43 15.14 33.80
CA ALA A 4 24.46 15.32 32.74
C ALA A 4 24.24 13.95 32.12
N THR A 5 23.08 13.36 32.34
CA THR A 5 22.62 12.21 31.56
C THR A 5 22.63 12.68 30.12
N LYS A 6 23.49 12.07 29.26
CA LYS A 6 23.40 12.22 27.82
C LYS A 6 21.99 11.78 27.42
N GLY A 7 21.10 12.77 27.23
CA GLY A 7 19.77 12.49 26.73
C GLY A 7 19.89 11.78 25.38
N ASN A 8 19.05 10.82 25.14
CA ASN A 8 18.93 10.26 23.80
C ASN A 8 18.42 11.37 22.88
N GLU A 9 19.28 11.89 22.04
CA GLU A 9 18.92 12.85 21.01
C GLU A 9 18.37 12.11 19.80
N PHE A 10 17.22 12.51 19.31
CA PHE A 10 16.58 12.00 18.11
C PHE A 10 16.41 13.16 17.11
N ASP A 11 16.61 12.85 15.84
CA ASP A 11 16.40 13.81 14.75
C ASP A 11 14.91 13.94 14.41
N VAL A 12 14.15 12.84 14.58
CA VAL A 12 12.72 12.77 14.26
C VAL A 12 11.97 11.99 15.34
N ILE A 13 10.82 12.53 15.74
CA ILE A 13 9.85 11.82 16.60
C ILE A 13 8.59 11.58 15.78
N ILE A 14 8.19 10.32 15.67
CA ILE A 14 7.00 9.87 14.94
C ILE A 14 5.96 9.42 15.95
N VAL A 15 4.77 10.00 15.87
CA VAL A 15 3.65 9.66 16.76
C VAL A 15 2.65 8.78 15.99
N GLY A 16 2.54 7.53 16.43
CA GLY A 16 1.67 6.50 15.86
C GLY A 16 2.43 5.39 15.14
N GLY A 17 2.17 4.14 15.54
CA GLY A 17 2.80 2.92 15.04
C GLY A 17 1.97 2.17 14.00
N GLY A 18 1.13 2.86 13.24
CA GLY A 18 0.47 2.30 12.06
C GLY A 18 1.39 2.25 10.83
N ILE A 19 0.87 1.82 9.67
CA ILE A 19 1.66 1.67 8.44
C ILE A 19 2.35 2.97 8.01
N THR A 20 1.67 4.11 8.17
CA THR A 20 2.23 5.43 7.84
C THR A 20 3.43 5.76 8.72
N GLY A 21 3.29 5.58 10.04
CA GLY A 21 4.39 5.84 10.96
C GLY A 21 5.56 4.88 10.76
N ALA A 22 5.28 3.60 10.55
CA ALA A 22 6.31 2.59 10.26
C ALA A 22 7.05 2.89 8.93
N GLY A 23 6.32 3.27 7.88
CA GLY A 23 6.89 3.66 6.59
C GLY A 23 7.78 4.90 6.71
N THR A 24 7.31 5.93 7.42
CA THR A 24 8.07 7.16 7.68
C THR A 24 9.33 6.86 8.51
N ALA A 25 9.19 6.04 9.56
CA ALA A 25 10.34 5.65 10.38
C ALA A 25 11.40 4.92 9.56
N ARG A 26 10.98 4.00 8.70
CA ARG A 26 11.87 3.28 7.80
C ARG A 26 12.61 4.22 6.84
N ASP A 27 11.89 5.13 6.18
CA ASP A 27 12.51 6.06 5.23
C ASP A 27 13.50 7.01 5.92
N CYS A 28 13.14 7.56 7.07
CA CYS A 28 14.03 8.39 7.88
C CYS A 28 15.30 7.62 8.30
N ALA A 29 15.15 6.38 8.77
CA ALA A 29 16.27 5.55 9.17
C ALA A 29 17.20 5.21 7.99
N LEU A 30 16.65 4.95 6.80
CA LEU A 30 17.44 4.75 5.58
C LEU A 30 18.24 5.99 5.16
N ARG A 31 17.76 7.17 5.53
CA ARG A 31 18.47 8.46 5.33
C ARG A 31 19.50 8.74 6.43
N GLY A 32 19.68 7.83 7.39
CA GLY A 32 20.64 7.97 8.48
C GLY A 32 20.15 8.80 9.66
N LEU A 33 18.87 9.14 9.71
CA LEU A 33 18.28 9.89 10.83
C LEU A 33 18.01 8.97 12.03
N LYS A 34 18.23 9.49 13.23
CA LYS A 34 17.85 8.82 14.49
C LYS A 34 16.35 9.04 14.73
N VAL A 35 15.60 7.99 14.69
CA VAL A 35 14.14 8.05 14.80
C VAL A 35 13.67 7.48 16.13
N LEU A 36 12.74 8.20 16.77
CA LEU A 36 11.92 7.69 17.87
C LEU A 36 10.48 7.55 17.37
N LEU A 37 9.96 6.33 17.37
CA LEU A 37 8.54 6.09 17.13
C LEU A 37 7.85 5.82 18.47
N VAL A 38 6.77 6.55 18.72
CA VAL A 38 5.95 6.39 19.93
C VAL A 38 4.54 5.97 19.54
N GLU A 39 4.06 4.92 20.18
CA GLU A 39 2.71 4.37 19.98
C GLU A 39 1.99 4.27 21.33
N ARG A 40 0.71 4.60 21.35
CA ARG A 40 -0.10 4.61 22.56
C ARG A 40 -0.47 3.21 23.07
N HIS A 41 -0.62 2.27 22.15
CA HIS A 41 -1.02 0.89 22.44
C HIS A 41 0.03 -0.07 21.88
N ASP A 42 -0.36 -0.92 20.94
CA ASP A 42 0.55 -1.79 20.21
C ASP A 42 0.58 -1.38 18.73
N LEU A 43 1.59 -1.85 18.01
CA LEU A 43 1.74 -1.54 16.59
C LEU A 43 0.55 -2.04 15.79
N ALA A 44 0.12 -1.25 14.81
CA ALA A 44 -0.95 -1.59 13.86
C ALA A 44 -2.35 -1.84 14.47
N THR A 45 -2.61 -1.50 15.72
CA THR A 45 -3.91 -1.74 16.38
C THR A 45 -5.04 -0.83 15.89
N GLY A 46 -4.73 0.24 15.17
CA GLY A 46 -5.70 1.16 14.56
C GLY A 46 -6.21 0.68 13.21
N ALA A 47 -6.44 1.62 12.29
CA ALA A 47 -6.91 1.36 10.93
C ALA A 47 -6.03 0.36 10.16
N THR A 48 -4.73 0.36 10.39
CA THR A 48 -3.77 -0.55 9.76
C THR A 48 -4.10 -2.02 10.01
N GLY A 49 -4.50 -2.41 11.20
CA GLY A 49 -4.88 -3.80 11.51
C GLY A 49 -6.36 -4.11 11.31
N ARG A 50 -7.16 -3.15 10.80
CA ARG A 50 -8.61 -3.28 10.64
C ARG A 50 -9.08 -2.99 9.22
N ASN A 51 -8.17 -3.04 8.25
CA ASN A 51 -8.49 -2.88 6.84
C ASN A 51 -8.98 -4.22 6.24
N HIS A 52 -9.43 -4.19 4.99
CA HIS A 52 -9.90 -5.38 4.27
C HIS A 52 -8.76 -6.28 3.74
N GLY A 53 -7.50 -5.96 4.00
CA GLY A 53 -6.34 -6.77 3.63
C GLY A 53 -5.94 -6.73 2.15
N LEU A 54 -6.64 -5.99 1.29
CA LEU A 54 -6.30 -5.90 -0.13
C LEU A 54 -5.26 -4.80 -0.38
N LEU A 55 -4.10 -5.18 -0.92
CA LEU A 55 -3.15 -4.22 -1.46
C LEU A 55 -3.59 -3.81 -2.87
N HIS A 56 -4.15 -2.61 -2.98
CA HIS A 56 -4.71 -2.11 -4.24
C HIS A 56 -3.67 -2.00 -5.36
N SER A 57 -4.04 -2.48 -6.56
CA SER A 57 -3.25 -2.33 -7.78
C SER A 57 -3.56 -1.04 -8.56
N GLY A 58 -4.65 -0.35 -8.21
CA GLY A 58 -5.18 0.76 -9.00
C GLY A 58 -6.19 0.37 -10.09
N ALA A 59 -6.45 -0.91 -10.30
CA ALA A 59 -7.38 -1.39 -11.36
C ALA A 59 -8.75 -0.71 -11.30
N ARG A 60 -9.24 -0.39 -10.11
CA ARG A 60 -10.50 0.34 -9.93
C ARG A 60 -10.56 1.68 -10.65
N TYR A 61 -9.42 2.32 -10.85
CA TYR A 61 -9.30 3.64 -11.48
C TYR A 61 -8.97 3.54 -12.98
N ALA A 62 -8.55 2.37 -13.48
CA ALA A 62 -7.95 2.22 -14.79
C ALA A 62 -8.78 2.83 -15.94
N VAL A 63 -10.12 2.72 -15.87
CA VAL A 63 -11.02 3.24 -16.92
C VAL A 63 -11.30 4.74 -16.78
N THR A 64 -11.31 5.26 -15.55
CA THR A 64 -11.80 6.62 -15.26
C THR A 64 -10.70 7.60 -14.91
N ASP A 65 -9.57 7.10 -14.40
CA ASP A 65 -8.44 7.91 -13.91
C ASP A 65 -7.15 7.10 -14.08
N LYS A 66 -6.62 7.12 -15.30
CA LYS A 66 -5.42 6.35 -15.66
C LYS A 66 -4.20 6.77 -14.84
N GLU A 67 -4.04 8.06 -14.55
CA GLU A 67 -2.90 8.58 -13.78
C GLU A 67 -2.88 7.99 -12.36
N SER A 68 -4.01 8.01 -11.67
CA SER A 68 -4.15 7.36 -10.36
C SER A 68 -3.92 5.84 -10.42
N ALA A 69 -4.34 5.18 -11.50
CA ALA A 69 -4.08 3.75 -11.68
C ALA A 69 -2.59 3.45 -11.82
N GLU A 70 -1.87 4.25 -12.63
CA GLU A 70 -0.42 4.14 -12.82
C GLU A 70 0.38 4.43 -11.56
N GLU A 71 -0.03 5.42 -10.76
CA GLU A 71 0.59 5.70 -9.47
C GLU A 71 0.37 4.54 -8.49
N CYS A 72 -0.86 4.05 -8.37
CA CYS A 72 -1.20 2.96 -7.48
C CYS A 72 -0.42 1.68 -7.80
N ILE A 73 -0.27 1.30 -9.08
CA ILE A 73 0.48 0.09 -9.42
C ILE A 73 1.97 0.25 -9.14
N LYS A 74 2.55 1.42 -9.34
CA LYS A 74 3.94 1.71 -8.99
C LYS A 74 4.17 1.54 -7.50
N GLU A 75 3.31 2.13 -6.66
CA GLU A 75 3.38 1.98 -5.20
C GLU A 75 3.16 0.53 -4.75
N ASN A 76 2.20 -0.18 -5.35
CA ASN A 76 1.96 -1.60 -5.11
C ASN A 76 3.24 -2.42 -5.32
N MET A 77 3.92 -2.22 -6.44
CA MET A 77 5.16 -2.94 -6.76
C MET A 77 6.30 -2.61 -5.79
N ILE A 78 6.37 -1.37 -5.29
CA ILE A 78 7.33 -0.98 -4.25
C ILE A 78 7.00 -1.70 -2.94
N LEU A 79 5.74 -1.67 -2.49
CA LEU A 79 5.30 -2.31 -1.25
C LEU A 79 5.49 -3.83 -1.29
N ARG A 80 5.21 -4.51 -2.39
CA ARG A 80 5.49 -5.94 -2.58
C ARG A 80 6.98 -6.27 -2.40
N LYS A 81 7.85 -5.33 -2.76
CA LYS A 81 9.30 -5.50 -2.61
C LYS A 81 9.78 -5.24 -1.18
N ILE A 82 9.35 -4.13 -0.57
CA ILE A 82 9.88 -3.69 0.73
C ILE A 82 9.15 -4.28 1.93
N ALA A 83 7.89 -4.71 1.75
CA ALA A 83 7.03 -5.32 2.77
C ALA A 83 6.60 -6.75 2.38
N ARG A 84 7.48 -7.51 1.74
CA ARG A 84 7.21 -8.86 1.23
C ARG A 84 6.67 -9.82 2.29
N HIS A 85 7.06 -9.64 3.53
CA HIS A 85 6.60 -10.45 4.68
C HIS A 85 5.14 -10.19 5.08
N CYS A 86 4.52 -9.12 4.56
CA CYS A 86 3.13 -8.73 4.83
C CYS A 86 2.22 -8.91 3.60
N VAL A 87 2.76 -9.31 2.45
CA VAL A 87 2.01 -9.39 1.20
C VAL A 87 1.97 -10.83 0.69
N GLU A 88 0.76 -11.36 0.55
CA GLU A 88 0.50 -12.65 -0.08
C GLU A 88 0.04 -12.43 -1.53
N GLU A 89 0.53 -13.26 -2.46
CA GLU A 89 0.19 -13.16 -3.88
C GLU A 89 -1.08 -13.99 -4.16
N THR A 90 -2.22 -13.47 -3.71
CA THR A 90 -3.53 -14.12 -3.84
C THR A 90 -4.34 -13.62 -5.03
N GLU A 91 -3.82 -12.61 -5.75
CA GLU A 91 -4.50 -11.92 -6.84
C GLU A 91 -5.79 -11.21 -6.39
N GLY A 92 -6.59 -10.71 -7.32
CA GLY A 92 -7.88 -10.07 -7.07
C GLY A 92 -8.84 -10.37 -8.21
N LEU A 93 -10.12 -10.53 -7.88
CA LEU A 93 -11.18 -10.77 -8.86
C LEU A 93 -12.05 -9.54 -9.02
N PHE A 94 -12.35 -9.20 -10.27
CA PHE A 94 -13.40 -8.28 -10.64
C PHE A 94 -14.51 -9.10 -11.30
N LEU A 95 -15.72 -8.98 -10.78
CA LEU A 95 -16.89 -9.73 -11.26
C LEU A 95 -17.76 -8.82 -12.12
N THR A 96 -18.08 -9.26 -13.32
CA THR A 96 -19.08 -8.66 -14.19
C THR A 96 -20.36 -9.49 -14.10
N LEU A 97 -21.50 -8.87 -13.83
CA LEU A 97 -22.78 -9.56 -13.81
C LEU A 97 -23.31 -9.73 -15.24
N PRO A 98 -24.17 -10.75 -15.49
CA PRO A 98 -24.68 -11.04 -16.85
C PRO A 98 -25.43 -9.90 -17.51
N GLU A 99 -26.03 -9.01 -16.71
CA GLU A 99 -26.78 -7.84 -17.17
C GLU A 99 -25.89 -6.63 -17.48
N GLU A 100 -24.61 -6.70 -17.10
CA GLU A 100 -23.66 -5.62 -17.32
C GLU A 100 -23.04 -5.71 -18.72
N ASP A 101 -22.65 -4.57 -19.24
CA ASP A 101 -22.10 -4.43 -20.58
C ASP A 101 -20.74 -5.16 -20.72
N LEU A 102 -20.70 -6.22 -21.52
CA LEU A 102 -19.46 -6.93 -21.87
C LEU A 102 -18.43 -6.03 -22.57
N ALA A 103 -18.87 -4.94 -23.21
CA ALA A 103 -17.96 -3.95 -23.77
C ALA A 103 -17.17 -3.22 -22.68
N TYR A 104 -17.75 -3.06 -21.48
CA TYR A 104 -17.02 -2.52 -20.34
C TYR A 104 -15.90 -3.45 -19.88
N GLN A 105 -16.12 -4.77 -19.91
CA GLN A 105 -15.09 -5.75 -19.56
C GLN A 105 -13.85 -5.62 -20.45
N ALA A 106 -14.06 -5.54 -21.77
CA ALA A 106 -12.96 -5.38 -22.72
C ALA A 106 -12.20 -4.08 -22.47
N LYS A 107 -12.94 -2.96 -22.30
CA LYS A 107 -12.37 -1.66 -21.97
C LYS A 107 -11.60 -1.67 -20.65
N PHE A 108 -12.13 -2.35 -19.63
CA PHE A 108 -11.49 -2.46 -18.32
C PHE A 108 -10.15 -3.18 -18.42
N VAL A 109 -10.10 -4.33 -19.10
CA VAL A 109 -8.87 -5.10 -19.29
C VAL A 109 -7.84 -4.29 -20.07
N GLU A 110 -8.24 -3.65 -21.19
CA GLU A 110 -7.37 -2.78 -21.98
C GLU A 110 -6.79 -1.64 -21.13
N SER A 111 -7.64 -0.93 -20.40
CA SER A 111 -7.22 0.18 -19.53
C SER A 111 -6.28 -0.27 -18.41
N CYS A 112 -6.50 -1.46 -17.83
CA CYS A 112 -5.58 -2.03 -16.85
C CYS A 112 -4.20 -2.28 -17.47
N LEU A 113 -4.15 -2.91 -18.63
CA LEU A 113 -2.89 -3.20 -19.33
C LEU A 113 -2.14 -1.92 -19.70
N GLU A 114 -2.86 -0.90 -20.18
CA GLU A 114 -2.29 0.41 -20.47
C GLU A 114 -1.71 1.12 -19.24
N ALA A 115 -2.32 0.92 -18.06
CA ALA A 115 -1.81 1.45 -16.79
C ALA A 115 -0.67 0.59 -16.20
N GLY A 116 -0.28 -0.51 -16.86
CA GLY A 116 0.74 -1.43 -16.37
C GLY A 116 0.23 -2.45 -15.33
N ILE A 117 -1.09 -2.64 -15.24
CA ILE A 117 -1.74 -3.60 -14.35
C ILE A 117 -2.07 -4.86 -15.16
N ARG A 118 -1.53 -6.00 -14.73
CA ARG A 118 -1.88 -7.30 -15.34
C ARG A 118 -3.35 -7.61 -15.06
N ALA A 119 -4.12 -7.82 -16.11
CA ALA A 119 -5.51 -8.24 -16.04
C ALA A 119 -5.79 -9.25 -17.17
N GLU A 120 -6.61 -10.25 -16.88
CA GLU A 120 -7.03 -11.26 -17.83
C GLU A 120 -8.49 -11.66 -17.58
N VAL A 121 -9.19 -12.04 -18.64
CA VAL A 121 -10.55 -12.56 -18.53
C VAL A 121 -10.47 -14.04 -18.15
N ILE A 122 -11.21 -14.41 -17.13
CA ILE A 122 -11.35 -15.80 -16.69
C ILE A 122 -12.76 -16.26 -17.09
N ASP A 123 -12.85 -17.39 -17.79
CA ASP A 123 -14.15 -18.02 -18.10
C ASP A 123 -14.70 -18.70 -16.84
N PRO A 124 -15.87 -18.30 -16.34
CA PRO A 124 -16.51 -18.98 -15.23
C PRO A 124 -17.00 -20.35 -15.69
N LYS A 125 -16.28 -21.40 -15.33
CA LYS A 125 -16.72 -22.81 -15.51
C LYS A 125 -17.41 -23.32 -14.29
#